data_fd54c108f7ea1fc105543efedc2f8dd3
#
_entry.id   fd54c108f7ea1fc105543efedc2f8dd3
#
_cell.length_a   1.000
_cell.length_b   1.000
_cell.length_c   1.000
_cell.angle_alpha   90.00
_cell.angle_beta   90.00
_cell.angle_gamma   90.00
#
_symmetry.space_group_name_H-M   'P 1'
#
loop_
_entity.id
_entity.type
_entity.pdbx_description
1 polymer ?
#
loop_
_entity_poly.entity_id
_entity_poly.type
_entity_poly.pdbx_seq_one_letter_code
_entity_poly.pdbx_strand_id
1 'polypeptide(L)'
;MKALPIIILSSLLIGCNFNKKEKQSGDIHLYFDSDIKIDSILLTNITQDREYHFLKYSNPISVALNDSINDLYAINFYAANDHRMVQLWLDGKNPTIKGNISGNLQIQVDTVIGSDLYYTALLFRKRYIDLLNGNPDSLAVNNFLLEEVRKEINSPFSIEIANIYVSRNISNTDELKKLFTILSTQIDLIKKHLLNPYKKIETILSVNKIDFSKFRFYNKDKKLTSIELSEDKKYLIDFWFIGCAPCIREHQSIIKKLSLLGSAHVELLGISIDDNHEEWRNYLNEKHYPWENYREVDESKDRMRTKMMIDVFPTYLLLDNNGVILYRSNTFSDIEKYLGI
;
A
#
# COMPACT_ATOMS: atom_id res chain seq x y z
N MET A 1 52.12 23.89 65.01
CA MET A 1 51.97 24.03 63.56
C MET A 1 51.64 22.62 63.00
N LYS A 2 50.37 22.42 62.65
CA LYS A 2 49.87 21.12 62.14
C LYS A 2 49.76 21.21 60.62
N ALA A 3 50.43 20.35 59.91
CA ALA A 3 50.39 20.24 58.46
C ALA A 3 49.11 19.51 58.02
N LEU A 4 48.37 20.11 57.09
CA LEU A 4 47.18 19.52 56.46
C LEU A 4 47.57 18.70 55.25
N PRO A 5 47.04 17.49 55.03
CA PRO A 5 47.33 16.74 53.84
C PRO A 5 46.45 17.21 52.66
N ILE A 6 47.08 17.43 51.52
CA ILE A 6 46.45 17.72 50.24
C ILE A 6 45.86 16.41 49.70
N ILE A 7 44.53 16.35 49.56
CA ILE A 7 43.84 15.27 48.89
C ILE A 7 43.79 15.60 47.37
N ILE A 8 44.54 14.82 46.57
CA ILE A 8 44.48 14.88 45.12
C ILE A 8 43.26 14.08 44.67
N LEU A 9 42.23 14.77 44.20
CA LEU A 9 41.03 14.15 43.59
C LEU A 9 41.37 13.79 42.14
N SER A 10 41.69 12.52 41.87
CA SER A 10 41.83 12.00 40.49
C SER A 10 40.44 11.86 39.87
N SER A 11 40.10 12.75 38.95
CA SER A 11 38.92 12.66 38.12
C SER A 11 39.10 11.51 37.09
N LEU A 12 38.46 10.38 37.37
CA LEU A 12 38.24 9.31 36.37
C LEU A 12 37.30 9.84 35.29
N LEU A 13 37.86 10.27 34.16
CA LEU A 13 37.12 10.46 32.91
C LEU A 13 36.70 9.08 32.41
N ILE A 14 35.47 8.67 32.73
CA ILE A 14 34.81 7.54 32.06
C ILE A 14 34.50 8.04 30.67
N GLY A 15 35.37 7.74 29.72
CA GLY A 15 35.10 7.91 28.29
C GLY A 15 33.97 6.97 27.89
N CYS A 16 32.74 7.50 27.75
CA CYS A 16 31.70 6.81 27.01
C CYS A 16 32.16 6.68 25.55
N ASN A 17 32.77 5.55 25.24
CA ASN A 17 32.93 5.11 23.86
C ASN A 17 31.50 4.85 23.33
N PHE A 18 30.86 5.86 22.73
CA PHE A 18 29.80 5.64 21.77
C PHE A 18 30.44 4.89 20.62
N ASN A 19 30.30 3.57 20.63
CA ASN A 19 30.49 2.76 19.43
C ASN A 19 29.48 3.26 18.38
N LYS A 20 29.91 4.21 17.55
CA LYS A 20 29.30 4.40 16.25
C LYS A 20 29.42 3.04 15.57
N LYS A 21 28.30 2.28 15.48
CA LYS A 21 28.22 1.17 14.53
C LYS A 21 28.65 1.76 13.19
N GLU A 22 29.80 1.33 12.70
CA GLU A 22 30.21 1.65 11.33
C GLU A 22 29.04 1.24 10.43
N LYS A 23 28.51 2.20 9.67
CA LYS A 23 27.55 1.90 8.62
C LYS A 23 28.26 0.93 7.66
N GLN A 24 27.77 -0.30 7.59
CA GLN A 24 28.30 -1.27 6.63
C GLN A 24 27.85 -0.83 5.25
N SER A 25 28.75 -0.21 4.48
CA SER A 25 28.56 0.01 3.04
C SER A 25 28.65 -1.32 2.31
N GLY A 26 27.92 -1.45 1.23
CA GLY A 26 27.95 -2.61 0.35
C GLY A 26 27.91 -2.19 -1.12
N ASP A 27 28.30 -3.10 -2.01
CA ASP A 27 28.28 -2.86 -3.44
C ASP A 27 27.28 -3.83 -4.12
N ILE A 28 26.46 -3.32 -5.04
CA ILE A 28 25.66 -4.17 -5.92
C ILE A 28 26.40 -4.31 -7.26
N HIS A 29 26.69 -5.55 -7.64
CA HIS A 29 27.36 -5.86 -8.90
C HIS A 29 26.36 -6.38 -9.92
N LEU A 30 26.35 -5.77 -11.11
CA LEU A 30 25.47 -6.10 -12.20
C LEU A 30 26.27 -6.64 -13.38
N TYR A 31 25.86 -7.82 -13.89
CA TYR A 31 26.41 -8.49 -15.06
C TYR A 31 25.23 -8.84 -15.98
N PHE A 32 24.94 -7.96 -16.93
CA PHE A 32 23.85 -8.20 -17.89
C PHE A 32 24.44 -8.21 -19.30
N ASP A 33 24.37 -9.36 -19.94
CA ASP A 33 24.62 -9.42 -21.36
C ASP A 33 23.45 -8.81 -22.14
N SER A 34 23.75 -8.09 -23.22
CA SER A 34 22.70 -7.40 -23.98
C SER A 34 22.97 -7.46 -25.48
N ASP A 35 21.96 -7.80 -26.26
CA ASP A 35 21.98 -7.75 -27.73
C ASP A 35 21.58 -6.37 -28.27
N ILE A 36 21.17 -5.44 -27.38
CA ILE A 36 20.88 -4.05 -27.71
C ILE A 36 21.81 -3.10 -26.93
N LYS A 37 21.97 -1.89 -27.43
CA LYS A 37 22.77 -0.87 -26.74
C LYS A 37 22.01 -0.31 -25.55
N ILE A 38 22.51 -0.54 -24.34
CA ILE A 38 22.05 0.12 -23.13
C ILE A 38 22.86 1.39 -22.91
N ASP A 39 22.20 2.51 -22.73
CA ASP A 39 22.88 3.83 -22.55
C ASP A 39 23.21 4.09 -21.08
N SER A 40 22.27 3.82 -20.18
CA SER A 40 22.42 4.07 -18.76
C SER A 40 21.55 3.17 -17.90
N ILE A 41 21.84 3.14 -16.61
CA ILE A 41 20.99 2.55 -15.57
C ILE A 41 20.66 3.58 -14.50
N LEU A 42 19.50 3.39 -13.85
CA LEU A 42 19.17 4.06 -12.60
C LEU A 42 18.85 2.99 -11.56
N LEU A 43 19.69 2.88 -10.56
CA LEU A 43 19.47 2.02 -9.39
C LEU A 43 18.91 2.88 -8.26
N THR A 44 17.81 2.41 -7.64
CA THR A 44 17.20 3.05 -6.48
C THR A 44 16.84 2.02 -5.44
N ASN A 45 16.91 2.37 -4.17
CA ASN A 45 16.25 1.63 -3.11
C ASN A 45 14.95 2.32 -2.69
N ILE A 46 14.03 1.58 -2.03
CA ILE A 46 12.73 2.09 -1.60
C ILE A 46 12.69 2.10 -0.08
N THR A 47 13.62 2.84 0.53
CA THR A 47 13.62 3.14 1.96
C THR A 47 13.11 4.55 2.24
N GLN A 48 13.04 4.95 3.50
CA GLN A 48 12.73 6.34 3.89
C GLN A 48 13.77 7.31 3.36
N ASP A 49 15.04 6.89 3.32
CA ASP A 49 16.19 7.65 2.79
C ASP A 49 16.55 7.10 1.41
N ARG A 50 15.73 7.40 0.41
CA ARG A 50 15.94 6.91 -0.96
C ARG A 50 17.31 7.30 -1.48
N GLU A 51 18.03 6.32 -1.97
CA GLU A 51 19.31 6.50 -2.64
C GLU A 51 19.13 6.29 -4.14
N TYR A 52 19.70 7.19 -4.95
CA TYR A 52 19.55 7.17 -6.41
C TYR A 52 20.93 7.20 -7.04
N HIS A 53 21.25 6.20 -7.86
CA HIS A 53 22.51 6.12 -8.60
C HIS A 53 22.19 6.07 -10.09
N PHE A 54 22.41 7.17 -10.79
CA PHE A 54 22.31 7.24 -12.24
C PHE A 54 23.70 7.08 -12.86
N LEU A 55 23.93 6.01 -13.61
CA LEU A 55 25.23 5.61 -14.10
C LEU A 55 25.18 5.32 -15.61
N LYS A 56 26.25 5.71 -16.33
CA LYS A 56 26.45 5.24 -17.69
C LYS A 56 26.62 3.71 -17.66
N TYR A 57 25.92 3.02 -18.55
CA TYR A 57 25.97 1.55 -18.56
C TYR A 57 27.35 1.04 -18.97
N SER A 58 27.81 0.04 -18.27
CA SER A 58 28.94 -0.83 -18.65
C SER A 58 28.61 -2.24 -18.18
N ASN A 59 29.24 -3.25 -18.75
CA ASN A 59 29.11 -4.64 -18.32
C ASN A 59 30.50 -5.22 -18.04
N PRO A 60 30.87 -5.51 -16.78
CA PRO A 60 30.06 -5.33 -15.56
C PRO A 60 29.96 -3.87 -15.10
N ILE A 61 29.01 -3.61 -14.18
CA ILE A 61 28.90 -2.35 -13.47
C ILE A 61 28.74 -2.62 -11.97
N SER A 62 29.40 -1.83 -11.13
CA SER A 62 29.29 -1.90 -9.67
C SER A 62 28.76 -0.59 -9.12
N VAL A 63 27.80 -0.68 -8.22
CA VAL A 63 27.18 0.48 -7.56
C VAL A 63 27.45 0.39 -6.07
N ALA A 64 28.30 1.31 -5.58
CA ALA A 64 28.58 1.44 -4.15
C ALA A 64 27.40 2.12 -3.44
N LEU A 65 26.95 1.56 -2.33
CA LEU A 65 25.86 2.09 -1.52
C LEU A 65 26.38 2.61 -0.19
N ASN A 66 25.70 3.63 0.33
CA ASN A 66 26.07 4.25 1.61
C ASN A 66 25.54 3.46 2.82
N ASP A 67 24.63 2.54 2.62
CA ASP A 67 24.01 1.72 3.68
C ASP A 67 24.11 0.22 3.39
N SER A 68 23.77 -0.58 4.40
CA SER A 68 23.67 -2.04 4.24
C SER A 68 22.56 -2.39 3.26
N ILE A 69 22.81 -3.38 2.41
CA ILE A 69 21.84 -3.89 1.45
C ILE A 69 20.85 -4.79 2.20
N ASN A 70 19.62 -4.32 2.36
CA ASN A 70 18.52 -5.10 2.94
C ASN A 70 17.20 -4.41 2.62
N ASP A 71 16.80 -4.40 1.34
CA ASP A 71 15.61 -3.67 0.87
C ASP A 71 15.14 -4.14 -0.50
N LEU A 72 14.07 -3.49 -0.99
CA LEU A 72 13.63 -3.56 -2.38
C LEU A 72 14.41 -2.57 -3.24
N TYR A 73 15.14 -3.09 -4.21
CA TYR A 73 15.88 -2.30 -5.19
C TYR A 73 15.19 -2.33 -6.54
N ALA A 74 15.11 -1.17 -7.18
CA ALA A 74 14.64 -1.02 -8.54
C ALA A 74 15.83 -0.66 -9.46
N ILE A 75 16.02 -1.43 -10.52
CA ILE A 75 17.05 -1.19 -11.53
C ILE A 75 16.34 -0.89 -12.84
N ASN A 76 16.44 0.36 -13.29
CA ASN A 76 15.93 0.78 -14.58
C ASN A 76 17.06 0.74 -15.60
N PHE A 77 16.81 0.11 -16.74
CA PHE A 77 17.72 0.10 -17.89
C PHE A 77 17.13 1.00 -18.98
N TYR A 78 17.93 1.94 -19.47
CA TYR A 78 17.56 2.90 -20.50
C TYR A 78 18.28 2.59 -21.81
N ALA A 79 17.53 2.50 -22.91
CA ALA A 79 18.04 2.32 -24.26
C ALA A 79 17.26 3.22 -25.23
N ALA A 80 17.95 4.15 -25.89
CA ALA A 80 17.34 5.16 -26.76
C ALA A 80 16.18 5.93 -26.08
N ASN A 81 14.93 5.67 -26.50
CA ASN A 81 13.73 6.34 -26.01
C ASN A 81 12.84 5.42 -25.14
N ASP A 82 13.33 4.26 -24.77
CA ASP A 82 12.58 3.28 -23.93
C ASP A 82 13.33 2.94 -22.67
N HIS A 83 12.61 2.45 -21.68
CA HIS A 83 13.20 1.93 -20.44
C HIS A 83 12.38 0.77 -19.90
N ARG A 84 13.05 -0.11 -19.17
CA ARG A 84 12.42 -1.20 -18.40
C ARG A 84 13.04 -1.28 -17.02
N MET A 85 12.24 -1.72 -16.08
CA MET A 85 12.61 -1.84 -14.68
C MET A 85 12.46 -3.28 -14.21
N VAL A 86 13.43 -3.73 -13.41
CA VAL A 86 13.33 -4.93 -12.58
C VAL A 86 13.39 -4.52 -11.11
N GLN A 87 12.56 -5.15 -10.28
CA GLN A 87 12.57 -4.95 -8.84
C GLN A 87 12.99 -6.24 -8.14
N LEU A 88 13.97 -6.13 -7.23
CA LEU A 88 14.57 -7.26 -6.53
C LEU A 88 14.68 -6.96 -5.05
N TRP A 89 14.20 -7.87 -4.22
CA TRP A 89 14.53 -7.89 -2.80
C TRP A 89 15.96 -8.39 -2.65
N LEU A 90 16.81 -7.57 -2.07
CA LEU A 90 18.25 -7.88 -1.92
C LEU A 90 18.68 -7.65 -0.48
N ASP A 91 19.58 -8.52 -0.04
CA ASP A 91 20.32 -8.38 1.22
C ASP A 91 21.79 -8.77 1.02
N GLY A 92 22.54 -8.77 2.11
CA GLY A 92 23.96 -9.15 2.10
C GLY A 92 24.90 -7.97 1.91
N LYS A 93 26.19 -8.27 1.72
CA LYS A 93 27.21 -7.24 1.64
C LYS A 93 27.50 -6.79 0.20
N ASN A 94 27.62 -7.76 -0.71
CA ASN A 94 27.98 -7.51 -2.11
C ASN A 94 27.23 -8.45 -3.04
N PRO A 95 25.90 -8.31 -3.17
CA PRO A 95 25.13 -9.16 -4.05
C PRO A 95 25.53 -8.94 -5.51
N THR A 96 25.63 -10.04 -6.24
CA THR A 96 25.94 -10.04 -7.67
C THR A 96 24.74 -10.54 -8.45
N ILE A 97 24.22 -9.71 -9.34
CA ILE A 97 23.06 -10.01 -10.18
C ILE A 97 23.55 -10.27 -11.60
N LYS A 98 23.21 -11.45 -12.14
CA LYS A 98 23.53 -11.85 -13.51
C LYS A 98 22.25 -12.06 -14.29
N GLY A 99 22.27 -11.65 -15.56
CA GLY A 99 21.12 -11.79 -16.43
C GLY A 99 21.42 -11.38 -17.86
N ASN A 100 20.36 -11.24 -18.63
CA ASN A 100 20.43 -10.78 -20.00
C ASN A 100 19.31 -9.78 -20.30
N ILE A 101 19.56 -8.95 -21.31
CA ILE A 101 18.60 -7.96 -21.82
C ILE A 101 18.52 -8.15 -23.33
N SER A 102 17.35 -8.52 -23.83
CA SER A 102 17.15 -8.85 -25.23
C SER A 102 16.04 -8.02 -25.89
N GLY A 103 16.13 -7.85 -27.21
CA GLY A 103 15.09 -7.32 -28.07
C GLY A 103 14.43 -6.06 -27.52
N ASN A 104 13.16 -6.13 -27.14
CA ASN A 104 12.36 -5.02 -26.65
C ASN A 104 12.62 -4.68 -25.18
N LEU A 105 13.89 -4.62 -24.75
CA LEU A 105 14.28 -4.42 -23.34
C LEU A 105 13.68 -5.49 -22.39
N GLN A 106 13.58 -6.74 -22.85
CA GLN A 106 13.18 -7.84 -21.97
C GLN A 106 14.35 -8.17 -21.03
N ILE A 107 14.16 -7.92 -19.76
CA ILE A 107 15.15 -8.18 -18.71
C ILE A 107 14.86 -9.56 -18.12
N GLN A 108 15.84 -10.44 -18.19
CA GLN A 108 15.81 -11.72 -17.51
C GLN A 108 16.93 -11.77 -16.48
N VAL A 109 16.59 -12.03 -15.22
CA VAL A 109 17.54 -12.29 -14.13
C VAL A 109 17.76 -13.79 -14.07
N ASP A 110 18.98 -14.22 -14.33
CA ASP A 110 19.34 -15.64 -14.34
C ASP A 110 19.75 -16.14 -12.97
N THR A 111 20.52 -15.33 -12.23
CA THR A 111 20.95 -15.67 -10.87
C THR A 111 21.32 -14.43 -10.06
N VAL A 112 21.15 -14.53 -8.74
CA VAL A 112 21.62 -13.55 -7.76
C VAL A 112 22.51 -14.28 -6.74
N ILE A 113 23.75 -13.86 -6.61
CA ILE A 113 24.73 -14.47 -5.68
C ILE A 113 24.89 -13.54 -4.48
N GLY A 114 24.90 -14.08 -3.27
CA GLY A 114 25.14 -13.32 -2.04
C GLY A 114 23.92 -12.55 -1.52
N SER A 115 22.71 -12.98 -1.91
CA SER A 115 21.45 -12.48 -1.36
C SER A 115 20.48 -13.64 -1.06
N ASP A 116 20.24 -13.89 0.21
CA ASP A 116 19.27 -14.90 0.65
C ASP A 116 17.83 -14.38 0.50
N LEU A 117 17.63 -13.09 0.68
CA LEU A 117 16.33 -12.41 0.57
C LEU A 117 15.71 -12.57 -0.83
N TYR A 118 16.57 -12.53 -1.88
CA TYR A 118 16.12 -12.76 -3.25
C TYR A 118 15.50 -14.15 -3.42
N TYR A 119 16.14 -15.18 -2.91
CA TYR A 119 15.64 -16.55 -3.02
C TYR A 119 14.44 -16.80 -2.10
N THR A 120 14.40 -16.18 -0.95
CA THR A 120 13.22 -16.18 -0.06
C THR A 120 12.00 -15.66 -0.80
N ALA A 121 12.15 -14.52 -1.49
CA ALA A 121 11.08 -13.92 -2.28
C ALA A 121 10.64 -14.82 -3.45
N LEU A 122 11.59 -15.42 -4.19
CA LEU A 122 11.26 -16.36 -5.27
C LEU A 122 10.51 -17.59 -4.77
N LEU A 123 10.98 -18.21 -3.69
CA LEU A 123 10.35 -19.39 -3.12
C LEU A 123 8.94 -19.10 -2.59
N PHE A 124 8.75 -17.95 -1.96
CA PHE A 124 7.43 -17.49 -1.55
C PHE A 124 6.50 -17.35 -2.75
N ARG A 125 6.91 -16.61 -3.79
CA ARG A 125 6.10 -16.39 -4.99
C ARG A 125 5.71 -17.69 -5.67
N LYS A 126 6.65 -18.64 -5.76
CA LYS A 126 6.35 -19.98 -6.29
C LYS A 126 5.28 -20.68 -5.45
N ARG A 127 5.48 -20.79 -4.14
CA ARG A 127 4.50 -21.46 -3.23
C ARG A 127 3.13 -20.78 -3.25
N TYR A 128 3.10 -19.45 -3.36
CA TYR A 128 1.86 -18.70 -3.45
C TYR A 128 1.11 -18.98 -4.75
N ILE A 129 1.81 -19.02 -5.88
CA ILE A 129 1.22 -19.38 -7.19
C ILE A 129 0.73 -20.82 -7.16
N ASP A 130 1.53 -21.76 -6.66
CA ASP A 130 1.15 -23.18 -6.55
C ASP A 130 -0.10 -23.35 -5.67
N LEU A 131 -0.20 -22.61 -4.57
CA LEU A 131 -1.39 -22.58 -3.72
C LEU A 131 -2.61 -22.08 -4.52
N LEU A 132 -2.50 -20.95 -5.22
CA LEU A 132 -3.62 -20.38 -5.98
C LEU A 132 -4.09 -21.30 -7.11
N ASN A 133 -3.19 -22.02 -7.75
CA ASN A 133 -3.53 -22.99 -8.80
C ASN A 133 -4.34 -24.19 -8.27
N GLY A 134 -4.26 -24.48 -6.97
CA GLY A 134 -5.07 -25.49 -6.29
C GLY A 134 -6.51 -25.07 -5.99
N ASN A 135 -6.95 -23.87 -6.42
CA ASN A 135 -8.28 -23.31 -6.12
C ASN A 135 -8.65 -23.34 -4.62
N PRO A 136 -7.79 -22.82 -3.73
CA PRO A 136 -8.04 -22.81 -2.30
C PRO A 136 -9.19 -21.84 -1.96
N ASP A 137 -9.84 -22.07 -0.83
CA ASP A 137 -10.74 -21.06 -0.28
C ASP A 137 -9.96 -19.82 0.23
N SER A 138 -10.69 -18.74 0.47
CA SER A 138 -10.09 -17.48 0.92
C SER A 138 -9.39 -17.63 2.28
N LEU A 139 -9.90 -18.49 3.16
CA LEU A 139 -9.32 -18.73 4.49
C LEU A 139 -7.96 -19.40 4.40
N ALA A 140 -7.82 -20.42 3.54
CA ALA A 140 -6.53 -21.12 3.32
C ALA A 140 -5.46 -20.14 2.81
N VAL A 141 -5.81 -19.26 1.84
CA VAL A 141 -4.89 -18.24 1.33
C VAL A 141 -4.51 -17.24 2.41
N ASN A 142 -5.49 -16.75 3.18
CA ASN A 142 -5.24 -15.79 4.24
C ASN A 142 -4.34 -16.38 5.34
N ASN A 143 -4.58 -17.62 5.74
CA ASN A 143 -3.74 -18.30 6.73
C ASN A 143 -2.31 -18.47 6.23
N PHE A 144 -2.12 -18.90 4.97
CA PHE A 144 -0.80 -18.99 4.35
C PHE A 144 -0.06 -17.66 4.41
N LEU A 145 -0.70 -16.57 3.98
CA LEU A 145 -0.07 -15.25 3.97
C LEU A 145 0.29 -14.77 5.38
N LEU A 146 -0.59 -14.96 6.38
CA LEU A 146 -0.30 -14.58 7.77
C LEU A 146 0.88 -15.36 8.36
N GLU A 147 1.00 -16.65 8.02
CA GLU A 147 2.14 -17.48 8.44
C GLU A 147 3.45 -17.00 7.80
N GLU A 148 3.43 -16.69 6.50
CA GLU A 148 4.61 -16.18 5.81
C GLU A 148 5.02 -14.79 6.35
N VAL A 149 4.06 -13.88 6.67
CA VAL A 149 4.38 -12.61 7.35
C VAL A 149 5.07 -12.87 8.70
N ARG A 150 4.59 -13.85 9.49
CA ARG A 150 5.22 -14.18 10.80
C ARG A 150 6.64 -14.73 10.64
N LYS A 151 6.89 -15.56 9.63
CA LYS A 151 8.25 -16.10 9.36
C LYS A 151 9.22 -14.99 9.01
N GLU A 152 8.77 -14.03 8.20
CA GLU A 152 9.59 -12.95 7.68
C GLU A 152 9.44 -11.64 8.48
N ILE A 153 8.93 -11.68 9.71
CA ILE A 153 8.46 -10.50 10.47
C ILE A 153 9.52 -9.39 10.59
N ASN A 154 10.78 -9.74 10.69
CA ASN A 154 11.90 -8.82 10.79
C ASN A 154 12.69 -8.67 9.49
N SER A 155 12.18 -9.21 8.39
CA SER A 155 12.68 -9.02 7.04
C SER A 155 11.86 -7.95 6.32
N PRO A 156 12.45 -7.06 5.50
CA PRO A 156 11.69 -6.11 4.70
C PRO A 156 10.75 -6.81 3.71
N PHE A 157 11.01 -8.06 3.33
CA PHE A 157 10.14 -8.84 2.46
C PHE A 157 8.76 -9.11 3.09
N SER A 158 8.63 -9.11 4.41
CA SER A 158 7.32 -9.19 5.09
C SER A 158 6.33 -8.12 4.62
N ILE A 159 6.86 -6.99 4.14
CA ILE A 159 6.06 -5.86 3.61
C ILE A 159 5.32 -6.26 2.32
N GLU A 160 5.98 -6.96 1.39
CA GLU A 160 5.34 -7.46 0.16
C GLU A 160 4.18 -8.42 0.51
N ILE A 161 4.46 -9.38 1.39
CA ILE A 161 3.46 -10.37 1.82
C ILE A 161 2.27 -9.68 2.51
N ALA A 162 2.55 -8.72 3.41
CA ALA A 162 1.53 -7.94 4.10
C ALA A 162 0.67 -7.12 3.11
N ASN A 163 1.27 -6.51 2.07
CA ASN A 163 0.53 -5.79 1.05
C ASN A 163 -0.37 -6.71 0.20
N ILE A 164 0.09 -7.92 -0.12
CA ILE A 164 -0.77 -8.92 -0.77
C ILE A 164 -1.98 -9.24 0.11
N TYR A 165 -1.75 -9.46 1.42
CA TYR A 165 -2.83 -9.73 2.36
C TYR A 165 -3.82 -8.56 2.47
N VAL A 166 -3.33 -7.32 2.59
CA VAL A 166 -4.16 -6.12 2.65
C VAL A 166 -5.00 -5.96 1.39
N SER A 167 -4.39 -6.16 0.21
CA SER A 167 -5.12 -6.05 -1.07
C SER A 167 -6.28 -7.02 -1.17
N ARG A 168 -6.17 -8.19 -0.54
CA ARG A 168 -7.24 -9.21 -0.51
C ARG A 168 -8.32 -8.91 0.53
N ASN A 169 -7.97 -8.18 1.60
CA ASN A 169 -8.81 -8.07 2.80
C ASN A 169 -9.09 -6.61 3.19
N ILE A 170 -8.93 -5.65 2.27
CA ILE A 170 -9.01 -4.21 2.58
C ILE A 170 -10.35 -3.79 3.19
N SER A 171 -11.42 -4.52 2.89
CA SER A 171 -12.77 -4.30 3.42
C SER A 171 -13.11 -5.19 4.63
N ASN A 172 -12.26 -6.16 4.96
CA ASN A 172 -12.48 -7.05 6.09
C ASN A 172 -11.69 -6.60 7.32
N THR A 173 -12.33 -5.80 8.18
CA THR A 173 -11.68 -5.23 9.37
C THR A 173 -11.17 -6.30 10.35
N ASP A 174 -11.80 -7.48 10.42
CA ASP A 174 -11.35 -8.54 11.33
C ASP A 174 -10.07 -9.21 10.80
N GLU A 175 -9.97 -9.42 9.50
CA GLU A 175 -8.73 -9.87 8.88
C GLU A 175 -7.62 -8.81 9.01
N LEU A 176 -7.95 -7.52 8.81
CA LEU A 176 -6.98 -6.44 9.02
C LEU A 176 -6.48 -6.37 10.47
N LYS A 177 -7.32 -6.62 11.48
CA LYS A 177 -6.90 -6.71 12.89
C LYS A 177 -5.91 -7.82 13.14
N LYS A 178 -6.10 -9.01 12.50
CA LYS A 178 -5.15 -10.13 12.61
C LYS A 178 -3.78 -9.73 12.08
N LEU A 179 -3.73 -9.15 10.88
CA LEU A 179 -2.47 -8.67 10.31
C LEU A 179 -1.85 -7.55 11.15
N PHE A 180 -2.64 -6.58 11.60
CA PHE A 180 -2.16 -5.46 12.43
C PHE A 180 -1.48 -5.95 13.71
N THR A 181 -2.06 -6.94 14.38
CA THR A 181 -1.48 -7.57 15.57
C THR A 181 -0.10 -8.16 15.27
N ILE A 182 0.08 -8.81 14.10
CA ILE A 182 1.37 -9.36 13.69
C ILE A 182 2.35 -8.23 13.39
N LEU A 183 1.97 -7.27 12.55
CA LEU A 183 2.85 -6.16 12.16
C LEU A 183 3.26 -5.26 13.33
N SER A 184 2.45 -5.21 14.40
CA SER A 184 2.80 -4.47 15.62
C SER A 184 4.06 -5.00 16.30
N THR A 185 4.45 -6.25 16.06
CA THR A 185 5.65 -6.89 16.62
C THR A 185 6.92 -6.68 15.78
N GLN A 186 6.81 -6.09 14.58
CA GLN A 186 7.96 -5.75 13.74
C GLN A 186 8.93 -4.79 14.45
N ILE A 187 10.21 -4.93 14.14
CA ILE A 187 11.20 -3.93 14.54
C ILE A 187 10.90 -2.58 13.90
N ASP A 188 11.31 -1.49 14.55
CA ASP A 188 11.00 -0.12 14.13
C ASP A 188 11.45 0.19 12.70
N LEU A 189 12.60 -0.34 12.27
CA LEU A 189 13.11 -0.15 10.91
C LEU A 189 12.11 -0.65 9.85
N ILE A 190 11.57 -1.86 10.04
CA ILE A 190 10.60 -2.45 9.11
C ILE A 190 9.24 -1.78 9.24
N LYS A 191 8.80 -1.50 10.46
CA LYS A 191 7.51 -0.84 10.72
C LYS A 191 7.41 0.54 10.08
N LYS A 192 8.51 1.31 10.07
CA LYS A 192 8.59 2.66 9.50
C LYS A 192 8.90 2.68 8.01
N HIS A 193 9.10 1.52 7.39
CA HIS A 193 9.36 1.45 5.96
C HIS A 193 8.22 2.07 5.15
N LEU A 194 8.56 2.84 4.11
CA LEU A 194 7.61 3.61 3.29
C LEU A 194 6.47 2.77 2.71
N LEU A 195 6.76 1.54 2.30
CA LEU A 195 5.78 0.63 1.71
C LEU A 195 5.02 -0.22 2.75
N ASN A 196 5.36 -0.10 4.05
CA ASN A 196 4.73 -0.93 5.07
C ASN A 196 3.26 -0.53 5.26
N PRO A 197 2.30 -1.45 5.14
CA PRO A 197 0.89 -1.15 5.27
C PRO A 197 0.44 -0.86 6.71
N TYR A 198 1.32 -0.95 7.71
CA TYR A 198 1.00 -0.78 9.12
C TYR A 198 0.19 0.49 9.41
N LYS A 199 0.69 1.65 8.93
CA LYS A 199 0.00 2.94 9.13
C LYS A 199 -1.35 3.02 8.43
N LYS A 200 -1.47 2.43 7.25
CA LYS A 200 -2.72 2.34 6.51
C LYS A 200 -3.76 1.53 7.29
N ILE A 201 -3.36 0.36 7.79
CA ILE A 201 -4.23 -0.50 8.57
C ILE A 201 -4.63 0.20 9.88
N GLU A 202 -3.67 0.80 10.60
CA GLU A 202 -3.92 1.57 11.84
C GLU A 202 -4.99 2.64 11.60
N THR A 203 -4.87 3.40 10.50
CA THR A 203 -5.84 4.44 10.15
C THR A 203 -7.22 3.83 9.85
N ILE A 204 -7.29 2.76 9.05
CA ILE A 204 -8.57 2.09 8.75
C ILE A 204 -9.24 1.60 10.02
N LEU A 205 -8.48 0.98 10.93
CA LEU A 205 -9.01 0.43 12.17
C LEU A 205 -9.36 1.48 13.23
N SER A 206 -8.74 2.66 13.18
CA SER A 206 -9.02 3.76 14.09
C SER A 206 -10.28 4.57 13.73
N VAL A 207 -10.65 4.54 12.43
CA VAL A 207 -11.83 5.27 11.96
C VAL A 207 -13.05 4.39 12.09
N ASN A 208 -13.80 4.59 13.15
CA ASN A 208 -15.07 3.87 13.41
C ASN A 208 -16.31 4.74 13.18
N LYS A 209 -16.16 6.04 12.94
CA LYS A 209 -17.24 6.99 12.75
C LYS A 209 -16.86 8.09 11.76
N ILE A 210 -17.82 8.51 10.96
CA ILE A 210 -17.71 9.62 10.01
C ILE A 210 -18.52 10.78 10.54
N ASP A 211 -17.86 11.92 10.70
CA ASP A 211 -18.52 13.20 10.99
C ASP A 211 -18.62 13.99 9.68
N PHE A 212 -19.77 13.90 9.02
CA PHE A 212 -20.00 14.56 7.73
C PHE A 212 -19.92 16.09 7.81
N SER A 213 -20.08 16.70 8.96
CA SER A 213 -19.94 18.15 9.13
C SER A 213 -18.52 18.66 8.81
N LYS A 214 -17.52 17.78 8.85
CA LYS A 214 -16.12 18.08 8.52
C LYS A 214 -15.82 18.03 7.03
N PHE A 215 -16.77 17.52 6.21
CA PHE A 215 -16.57 17.37 4.78
C PHE A 215 -17.49 18.31 3.99
N ARG A 216 -17.04 18.67 2.80
CA ARG A 216 -17.80 19.44 1.84
C ARG A 216 -17.79 18.73 0.51
N PHE A 217 -18.92 18.80 -0.18
CA PHE A 217 -19.13 18.14 -1.46
C PHE A 217 -19.77 19.12 -2.44
N TYR A 218 -19.59 18.89 -3.72
CA TYR A 218 -20.39 19.52 -4.74
C TYR A 218 -21.62 18.64 -5.05
N ASN A 219 -22.77 19.25 -5.07
CA ASN A 219 -23.95 18.61 -5.65
C ASN A 219 -23.93 18.78 -7.19
N LYS A 220 -24.94 18.22 -7.87
CA LYS A 220 -25.08 18.25 -9.33
C LYS A 220 -25.11 19.67 -9.93
N ASP A 221 -25.60 20.65 -9.17
CA ASP A 221 -25.66 22.07 -9.58
C ASP A 221 -24.37 22.84 -9.26
N LYS A 222 -23.30 22.15 -8.90
CA LYS A 222 -22.01 22.73 -8.48
C LYS A 222 -22.13 23.62 -7.22
N LYS A 223 -23.17 23.40 -6.41
CA LYS A 223 -23.28 24.06 -5.12
C LYS A 223 -22.55 23.27 -4.06
N LEU A 224 -21.80 23.99 -3.22
CA LEU A 224 -21.12 23.41 -2.07
C LEU A 224 -22.17 23.03 -1.00
N THR A 225 -22.13 21.78 -0.56
CA THR A 225 -23.09 21.22 0.39
C THR A 225 -22.42 20.30 1.39
N SER A 226 -23.10 20.00 2.48
CA SER A 226 -22.80 18.92 3.42
C SER A 226 -23.87 17.82 3.31
N ILE A 227 -23.51 16.61 3.70
CA ILE A 227 -24.44 15.50 3.83
C ILE A 227 -24.96 15.49 5.27
N GLU A 228 -26.27 15.47 5.44
CA GLU A 228 -26.92 15.36 6.75
C GLU A 228 -27.56 13.97 6.84
N LEU A 229 -27.31 13.28 7.95
CA LEU A 229 -27.87 11.97 8.23
C LEU A 229 -29.17 12.15 9.04
N SER A 230 -30.25 11.45 8.64
CA SER A 230 -31.51 11.44 9.41
C SER A 230 -31.50 10.32 10.46
N GLU A 231 -32.29 10.47 11.53
CA GLU A 231 -32.23 9.62 12.72
C GLU A 231 -32.77 8.19 12.53
N ASP A 232 -33.52 7.93 11.47
CA ASP A 232 -34.29 6.70 11.26
C ASP A 232 -33.75 5.76 10.17
N LYS A 233 -32.58 6.08 9.56
CA LYS A 233 -32.03 5.36 8.45
C LYS A 233 -30.56 4.95 8.67
N LYS A 234 -30.16 3.88 7.99
CA LYS A 234 -28.77 3.58 7.70
C LYS A 234 -28.39 4.18 6.37
N TYR A 235 -27.11 4.36 6.14
CA TYR A 235 -26.59 4.93 4.91
C TYR A 235 -25.54 4.00 4.30
N LEU A 236 -25.68 3.71 3.01
CA LEU A 236 -24.67 3.05 2.21
C LEU A 236 -23.96 4.12 1.38
N ILE A 237 -22.71 4.42 1.74
CA ILE A 237 -21.87 5.35 0.99
C ILE A 237 -21.11 4.55 -0.06
N ASP A 238 -21.28 4.90 -1.33
CA ASP A 238 -20.59 4.33 -2.48
C ASP A 238 -19.54 5.31 -3.01
N PHE A 239 -18.27 4.95 -2.87
CA PHE A 239 -17.17 5.71 -3.47
C PHE A 239 -16.87 5.19 -4.86
N TRP A 240 -16.99 6.06 -5.86
CA TRP A 240 -16.87 5.69 -7.25
C TRP A 240 -16.26 6.80 -8.14
N PHE A 241 -16.07 6.53 -9.43
CA PHE A 241 -15.75 7.51 -10.47
C PHE A 241 -16.16 7.00 -11.86
N ILE A 242 -16.27 7.90 -12.84
CA ILE A 242 -16.78 7.61 -14.20
C ILE A 242 -15.97 6.50 -14.91
N GLY A 243 -14.62 6.52 -14.78
CA GLY A 243 -13.74 5.52 -15.38
C GLY A 243 -13.69 4.17 -14.65
N CYS A 244 -14.42 4.01 -13.54
CA CYS A 244 -14.44 2.80 -12.75
C CYS A 244 -15.37 1.73 -13.33
N ALA A 245 -14.88 0.90 -14.24
CA ALA A 245 -15.68 -0.16 -14.84
C ALA A 245 -16.32 -1.14 -13.83
N PRO A 246 -15.67 -1.55 -12.72
CA PRO A 246 -16.33 -2.33 -11.68
C PRO A 246 -17.50 -1.59 -11.02
N CYS A 247 -17.32 -0.30 -10.67
CA CYS A 247 -18.40 0.51 -10.05
C CYS A 247 -19.64 0.56 -10.94
N ILE A 248 -19.45 0.84 -12.24
CA ILE A 248 -20.54 0.94 -13.21
C ILE A 248 -21.30 -0.38 -13.34
N ARG A 249 -20.60 -1.52 -13.32
CA ARG A 249 -21.26 -2.84 -13.32
C ARG A 249 -22.09 -3.07 -12.06
N GLU A 250 -21.57 -2.69 -10.90
CA GLU A 250 -22.29 -2.84 -9.64
C GLU A 250 -23.49 -1.89 -9.55
N HIS A 251 -23.38 -0.65 -10.05
CA HIS A 251 -24.52 0.28 -10.13
C HIS A 251 -25.71 -0.34 -10.88
N GLN A 252 -25.47 -1.08 -11.97
CA GLN A 252 -26.54 -1.79 -12.69
C GLN A 252 -27.21 -2.87 -11.84
N SER A 253 -26.48 -3.53 -10.95
CA SER A 253 -27.02 -4.50 -10.00
C SER A 253 -27.79 -3.79 -8.87
N ILE A 254 -27.23 -2.71 -8.34
CA ILE A 254 -27.81 -1.92 -7.25
C ILE A 254 -29.16 -1.34 -7.65
N ILE A 255 -29.30 -0.80 -8.88
CA ILE A 255 -30.58 -0.28 -9.39
C ILE A 255 -31.70 -1.31 -9.26
N LYS A 256 -31.42 -2.57 -9.55
CA LYS A 256 -32.41 -3.65 -9.48
C LYS A 256 -32.81 -4.02 -8.05
N LYS A 257 -32.01 -3.61 -7.07
CA LYS A 257 -32.11 -4.00 -5.66
C LYS A 257 -32.40 -2.83 -4.72
N LEU A 258 -32.65 -1.63 -5.27
CA LEU A 258 -32.95 -0.44 -4.46
C LEU A 258 -34.15 -0.61 -3.53
N SER A 259 -35.20 -1.33 -3.98
CA SER A 259 -36.35 -1.63 -3.14
C SER A 259 -35.99 -2.50 -1.93
N LEU A 260 -35.00 -3.40 -2.06
CA LEU A 260 -34.50 -4.22 -0.95
C LEU A 260 -33.72 -3.37 0.05
N LEU A 261 -32.86 -2.45 -0.43
CA LEU A 261 -32.18 -1.48 0.44
C LEU A 261 -33.20 -0.63 1.20
N GLY A 262 -34.23 -0.10 0.52
CA GLY A 262 -35.30 0.65 1.16
C GLY A 262 -36.07 -0.16 2.22
N SER A 263 -36.34 -1.43 1.96
CA SER A 263 -36.96 -2.33 2.94
C SER A 263 -36.08 -2.61 4.15
N ALA A 264 -34.76 -2.54 3.98
CA ALA A 264 -33.77 -2.65 5.06
C ALA A 264 -33.49 -1.31 5.77
N HIS A 265 -34.27 -0.24 5.44
CA HIS A 265 -34.05 1.13 5.92
C HIS A 265 -32.63 1.66 5.62
N VAL A 266 -32.10 1.36 4.44
CA VAL A 266 -30.79 1.80 3.96
C VAL A 266 -30.97 2.77 2.80
N GLU A 267 -30.44 3.97 2.93
CA GLU A 267 -30.35 4.98 1.87
C GLU A 267 -28.97 4.92 1.21
N LEU A 268 -28.94 4.90 -0.12
CA LEU A 268 -27.71 4.89 -0.90
C LEU A 268 -27.30 6.31 -1.25
N LEU A 269 -26.03 6.66 -0.99
CA LEU A 269 -25.40 7.93 -1.36
C LEU A 269 -24.13 7.67 -2.15
N GLY A 270 -24.03 8.20 -3.37
CA GLY A 270 -22.80 8.13 -4.17
C GLY A 270 -21.85 9.29 -3.86
N ILE A 271 -20.58 9.01 -3.66
CA ILE A 271 -19.51 10.01 -3.57
C ILE A 271 -18.51 9.77 -4.67
N SER A 272 -18.56 10.63 -5.68
CA SER A 272 -17.61 10.61 -6.80
C SER A 272 -16.29 11.30 -6.43
N ILE A 273 -15.21 10.72 -6.93
CA ILE A 273 -13.87 11.29 -6.83
C ILE A 273 -13.39 11.92 -8.15
N ASP A 274 -14.27 12.07 -9.14
CA ASP A 274 -13.95 12.69 -10.43
C ASP A 274 -13.48 14.14 -10.24
N ASP A 275 -12.46 14.54 -10.96
CA ASP A 275 -11.94 15.93 -10.88
C ASP A 275 -12.74 16.90 -11.76
N ASN A 276 -13.35 16.43 -12.86
CA ASN A 276 -14.13 17.26 -13.78
C ASN A 276 -15.63 17.25 -13.43
N HIS A 277 -16.13 18.37 -12.89
CA HIS A 277 -17.52 18.50 -12.49
C HIS A 277 -18.51 18.41 -13.67
N GLU A 278 -18.18 19.03 -14.81
CA GLU A 278 -19.07 19.03 -15.97
C GLU A 278 -19.22 17.64 -16.59
N GLU A 279 -18.12 16.89 -16.66
CA GLU A 279 -18.13 15.52 -17.14
C GLU A 279 -18.95 14.62 -16.20
N TRP A 280 -18.74 14.74 -14.89
CA TRP A 280 -19.50 14.02 -13.88
C TRP A 280 -20.99 14.35 -13.94
N ARG A 281 -21.37 15.62 -14.04
CA ARG A 281 -22.76 16.05 -14.17
C ARG A 281 -23.42 15.49 -15.44
N ASN A 282 -22.73 15.55 -16.57
CA ASN A 282 -23.23 15.04 -17.83
C ASN A 282 -23.44 13.52 -17.78
N TYR A 283 -22.53 12.81 -17.16
CA TYR A 283 -22.66 11.37 -16.92
C TYR A 283 -23.87 11.04 -16.06
N LEU A 284 -24.08 11.74 -14.94
CA LEU A 284 -25.28 11.54 -14.11
C LEU A 284 -26.59 11.85 -14.86
N ASN A 285 -26.57 12.86 -15.73
CA ASN A 285 -27.72 13.20 -16.57
C ASN A 285 -28.03 12.10 -17.60
N GLU A 286 -27.03 11.41 -18.11
CA GLU A 286 -27.19 10.27 -19.01
C GLU A 286 -27.66 9.01 -18.28
N LYS A 287 -27.10 8.70 -17.14
CA LYS A 287 -27.35 7.44 -16.41
C LYS A 287 -28.61 7.46 -15.55
N HIS A 288 -29.09 8.65 -15.16
CA HIS A 288 -30.30 8.81 -14.35
C HIS A 288 -30.30 7.95 -13.08
N TYR A 289 -29.17 7.92 -12.34
CA TYR A 289 -29.10 7.16 -11.07
C TYR A 289 -30.19 7.67 -10.10
N PRO A 290 -31.03 6.77 -9.52
CA PRO A 290 -32.16 7.14 -8.67
C PRO A 290 -31.77 7.38 -7.19
N TRP A 291 -30.50 7.64 -6.91
CA TRP A 291 -29.99 8.01 -5.59
C TRP A 291 -29.18 9.29 -5.67
N GLU A 292 -29.03 9.95 -4.52
CA GLU A 292 -28.25 11.16 -4.39
C GLU A 292 -26.76 10.91 -4.68
N ASN A 293 -26.17 11.78 -5.48
CA ASN A 293 -24.78 11.74 -5.86
C ASN A 293 -24.11 13.08 -5.54
N TYR A 294 -22.95 12.97 -4.94
CA TYR A 294 -22.09 14.07 -4.56
C TYR A 294 -20.70 13.88 -5.18
N ARG A 295 -19.96 14.96 -5.35
CA ARG A 295 -18.57 14.93 -5.81
C ARG A 295 -17.66 15.54 -4.74
N GLU A 296 -16.54 14.94 -4.44
CA GLU A 296 -15.55 15.52 -3.53
C GLU A 296 -15.02 16.86 -4.05
N VAL A 297 -14.68 17.77 -3.12
CA VAL A 297 -14.04 19.05 -3.46
C VAL A 297 -12.57 18.85 -3.72
N ASP A 298 -12.08 19.22 -4.92
CA ASP A 298 -10.75 18.90 -5.44
C ASP A 298 -9.59 19.49 -4.62
N GLU A 299 -9.78 20.70 -4.12
CA GLU A 299 -8.71 21.47 -3.47
C GLU A 299 -8.60 21.20 -1.97
N SER A 300 -9.48 20.37 -1.41
CA SER A 300 -9.51 20.10 0.02
C SER A 300 -8.42 19.08 0.40
N LYS A 301 -7.50 19.47 1.29
CA LYS A 301 -6.60 18.53 1.98
C LYS A 301 -7.36 17.53 2.86
N ASP A 302 -8.62 17.81 3.14
CA ASP A 302 -9.50 17.04 4.00
C ASP A 302 -10.54 16.25 3.21
N ARG A 303 -10.16 15.69 2.06
CA ARG A 303 -11.04 14.79 1.28
C ARG A 303 -11.43 13.58 2.12
N MET A 304 -12.72 13.22 2.05
CA MET A 304 -13.23 12.07 2.80
C MET A 304 -12.52 10.78 2.39
N ARG A 305 -12.28 10.55 1.07
CA ARG A 305 -11.54 9.39 0.59
C ARG A 305 -10.16 9.26 1.23
N THR A 306 -9.46 10.37 1.42
CA THR A 306 -8.12 10.38 2.04
C THR A 306 -8.20 10.04 3.54
N LYS A 307 -9.15 10.65 4.26
CA LYS A 307 -9.34 10.36 5.69
C LYS A 307 -9.80 8.93 5.95
N MET A 308 -10.57 8.35 5.02
CA MET A 308 -11.08 6.98 5.11
C MET A 308 -10.14 5.94 4.48
N MET A 309 -8.97 6.36 3.98
CA MET A 309 -8.00 5.49 3.26
C MET A 309 -8.68 4.69 2.14
N ILE A 310 -9.40 5.40 1.25
CA ILE A 310 -10.11 4.82 0.11
C ILE A 310 -9.26 5.05 -1.14
N ASP A 311 -8.65 3.98 -1.63
CA ASP A 311 -7.78 3.94 -2.82
C ASP A 311 -8.14 2.78 -3.77
N VAL A 312 -9.15 1.98 -3.43
CA VAL A 312 -9.71 0.91 -4.26
C VAL A 312 -11.18 1.20 -4.50
N PHE A 313 -11.66 0.98 -5.73
CA PHE A 313 -13.04 1.29 -6.14
C PHE A 313 -13.71 0.11 -6.84
N PRO A 314 -15.03 -0.10 -6.59
CA PRO A 314 -15.83 0.64 -5.62
C PRO A 314 -15.37 0.39 -4.18
N THR A 315 -15.68 1.31 -3.26
CA THR A 315 -15.65 1.07 -1.82
C THR A 315 -16.97 1.50 -1.21
N TYR A 316 -17.57 0.60 -0.47
CA TYR A 316 -18.82 0.82 0.25
C TYR A 316 -18.57 0.96 1.74
N LEU A 317 -19.18 1.97 2.36
CA LEU A 317 -19.26 2.11 3.82
C LEU A 317 -20.72 2.08 4.23
N LEU A 318 -21.13 1.06 4.98
CA LEU A 318 -22.43 1.03 5.61
C LEU A 318 -22.35 1.71 6.96
N LEU A 319 -23.19 2.71 7.17
CA LEU A 319 -23.22 3.54 8.38
C LEU A 319 -24.57 3.42 9.09
N ASP A 320 -24.55 3.60 10.41
CA ASP A 320 -25.77 3.92 11.13
C ASP A 320 -26.13 5.42 10.98
N ASN A 321 -27.26 5.82 11.58
CA ASN A 321 -27.76 7.19 11.62
C ASN A 321 -26.85 8.20 12.34
N ASN A 322 -25.89 7.72 13.12
CA ASN A 322 -24.91 8.55 13.83
C ASN A 322 -23.57 8.65 13.06
N GLY A 323 -23.47 8.01 11.87
CA GLY A 323 -22.25 7.94 11.08
C GLY A 323 -21.26 6.89 11.55
N VAL A 324 -21.63 5.98 12.48
CA VAL A 324 -20.78 4.86 12.89
C VAL A 324 -20.67 3.87 11.73
N ILE A 325 -19.45 3.47 11.38
CA ILE A 325 -19.20 2.51 10.33
C ILE A 325 -19.56 1.10 10.84
N LEU A 326 -20.66 0.55 10.31
CA LEU A 326 -21.12 -0.80 10.63
C LEU A 326 -20.39 -1.86 9.81
N TYR A 327 -20.12 -1.54 8.53
CA TYR A 327 -19.45 -2.46 7.62
C TYR A 327 -18.73 -1.72 6.50
N ARG A 328 -17.63 -2.29 6.00
CA ARG A 328 -16.87 -1.78 4.85
C ARG A 328 -16.67 -2.92 3.86
N SER A 329 -16.88 -2.67 2.56
CA SER A 329 -16.65 -3.63 1.50
C SER A 329 -16.20 -2.97 0.20
N ASN A 330 -15.60 -3.77 -0.69
CA ASN A 330 -15.32 -3.39 -2.09
C ASN A 330 -16.28 -4.07 -3.07
N THR A 331 -17.29 -4.80 -2.59
CA THR A 331 -18.33 -5.40 -3.42
C THR A 331 -19.70 -5.17 -2.79
N PHE A 332 -20.69 -4.91 -3.65
CA PHE A 332 -22.06 -4.77 -3.21
C PHE A 332 -22.63 -6.12 -2.68
N SER A 333 -22.17 -7.23 -3.24
CA SER A 333 -22.57 -8.57 -2.78
C SER A 333 -22.27 -8.82 -1.30
N ASP A 334 -21.16 -8.28 -0.77
CA ASP A 334 -20.86 -8.41 0.66
C ASP A 334 -21.81 -7.54 1.52
N ILE A 335 -22.20 -6.36 1.00
CA ILE A 335 -23.23 -5.51 1.64
C ILE A 335 -24.55 -6.25 1.73
N GLU A 336 -24.98 -6.90 0.63
CA GLU A 336 -26.20 -7.72 0.61
C GLU A 336 -26.17 -8.81 1.66
N LYS A 337 -25.06 -9.55 1.71
CA LYS A 337 -24.83 -10.61 2.71
C LYS A 337 -24.92 -10.07 4.15
N TYR A 338 -24.30 -8.92 4.40
CA TYR A 338 -24.32 -8.29 5.72
C TYR A 338 -25.74 -7.85 6.13
N LEU A 339 -26.51 -7.32 5.17
CA LEU A 339 -27.88 -6.88 5.39
C LEU A 339 -28.92 -8.02 5.38
N GLY A 340 -28.57 -9.19 4.86
CA GLY A 340 -29.48 -10.32 4.69
C GLY A 340 -30.54 -10.11 3.60
N ILE A 341 -30.19 -9.39 2.50
CA ILE A 341 -31.08 -9.04 1.38
C ILE A 341 -30.66 -9.68 0.07
#